data_9e35faed8b5738b69f53ee897be353e5
#
_entry.id   9e35faed8b5738b69f53ee897be353e5
#
_cell.length_a   1.000
_cell.length_b   1.000
_cell.length_c   1.000
_cell.angle_alpha   90.00
_cell.angle_beta   90.00
_cell.angle_gamma   90.00
#
_symmetry.space_group_name_H-M   'P 1'
#
loop_
_entity.id
_entity.type
_entity.pdbx_description
1 polymer ?
#
loop_
_entity_poly.entity_id
_entity_poly.type
_entity_poly.pdbx_seq_one_letter_code
_entity_poly.pdbx_strand_id
1 'polypeptide(L)'
;VRGGGHSWPGLSVADGGLMIDLALQNSVTVDPARQRASAQGGALLGHLDSATLPQGLVTTAGVVSHTGVGGFTLGGGFGRLNRKFGLAVDNLVAADIVTADGQFRTVSAEQEPDLFWALRGGGGNFGVATRFEFQLHPFDRNVLSGMIVWPVEQAREVLDFYAGWYTGLSDDLYVGPVMLTMPDGTSVIAMEVV
;
A
#
# COMPACT_ATOMS: atom_id res chain seq x y z
N VAL A 1 8.26 -13.87 -8.76
CA VAL A 1 8.12 -13.94 -7.29
C VAL A 1 6.67 -13.68 -6.91
N ARG A 2 6.11 -14.48 -6.02
CA ARG A 2 4.76 -14.32 -5.49
C ARG A 2 4.83 -13.91 -4.01
N GLY A 3 4.30 -12.70 -3.69
CA GLY A 3 3.93 -12.30 -2.34
C GLY A 3 2.43 -12.59 -2.10
N GLY A 4 1.57 -11.58 -2.23
CA GLY A 4 0.11 -11.74 -2.10
C GLY A 4 -0.64 -12.18 -3.37
N GLY A 5 0.03 -12.33 -4.50
CA GLY A 5 -0.60 -12.78 -5.75
C GLY A 5 -1.52 -11.75 -6.43
N HIS A 6 -1.40 -10.47 -6.12
CA HIS A 6 -2.22 -9.38 -6.63
C HIS A 6 -1.71 -8.73 -7.94
N SER A 7 -0.73 -9.36 -8.62
CA SER A 7 -0.23 -8.83 -9.88
C SER A 7 -1.30 -8.92 -10.96
N TRP A 8 -1.94 -7.81 -11.28
CA TRP A 8 -2.95 -7.75 -12.34
C TRP A 8 -2.42 -8.19 -13.71
N PRO A 9 -1.19 -7.79 -14.13
CA PRO A 9 -0.60 -8.26 -15.39
C PRO A 9 0.01 -9.67 -15.28
N GLY A 10 -0.18 -10.43 -14.21
CA GLY A 10 0.29 -11.80 -14.07
C GLY A 10 1.79 -11.97 -13.79
N LEU A 11 2.52 -10.92 -13.45
CA LEU A 11 3.99 -10.96 -13.25
C LEU A 11 4.45 -11.83 -12.05
N SER A 12 3.51 -12.31 -11.23
CA SER A 12 3.83 -13.19 -10.10
C SER A 12 4.06 -14.64 -10.51
N VAL A 13 3.68 -15.02 -11.72
CA VAL A 13 3.80 -16.38 -12.28
C VAL A 13 4.58 -16.35 -13.57
N ALA A 14 5.14 -17.48 -13.98
CA ALA A 14 5.85 -17.63 -15.23
C ALA A 14 5.53 -19.00 -15.83
N ASP A 15 5.02 -19.03 -17.06
CA ASP A 15 4.79 -20.27 -17.80
C ASP A 15 6.12 -20.95 -18.13
N GLY A 16 6.25 -22.23 -17.78
CA GLY A 16 7.48 -22.98 -17.98
C GLY A 16 8.70 -22.49 -17.17
N GLY A 17 8.48 -21.58 -16.23
CA GLY A 17 9.52 -20.98 -15.39
C GLY A 17 9.45 -21.39 -13.93
N LEU A 18 10.33 -20.78 -13.11
CA LEU A 18 10.36 -20.96 -11.65
C LEU A 18 9.59 -19.82 -10.98
N MET A 19 8.64 -20.17 -10.11
CA MET A 19 7.96 -19.24 -9.23
C MET A 19 8.53 -19.36 -7.81
N ILE A 20 9.08 -18.25 -7.27
CA ILE A 20 9.48 -18.16 -5.86
C ILE A 20 8.26 -17.70 -5.09
N ASP A 21 7.71 -18.56 -4.24
CA ASP A 21 6.52 -18.27 -3.43
C ASP A 21 6.92 -17.91 -1.99
N LEU A 22 6.63 -16.67 -1.58
CA LEU A 22 6.92 -16.16 -0.24
C LEU A 22 5.73 -16.30 0.73
N ALA A 23 4.62 -16.93 0.34
CA ALA A 23 3.38 -16.96 1.12
C ALA A 23 3.57 -17.51 2.55
N LEU A 24 4.55 -18.38 2.80
CA LEU A 24 4.88 -18.90 4.13
C LEU A 24 5.72 -17.93 4.98
N GLN A 25 6.33 -16.92 4.38
CA GLN A 25 7.07 -15.84 5.06
C GLN A 25 6.12 -14.64 5.27
N ASN A 26 5.19 -14.76 6.20
CA ASN A 26 4.09 -13.79 6.34
C ASN A 26 3.99 -13.16 7.74
N SER A 27 4.98 -13.37 8.59
CA SER A 27 4.99 -12.79 9.93
C SER A 27 5.15 -11.26 9.89
N VAL A 28 4.46 -10.60 10.82
CA VAL A 28 4.62 -9.18 11.12
C VAL A 28 4.92 -9.01 12.59
N THR A 29 5.93 -8.22 12.90
CA THR A 29 6.29 -7.82 14.27
C THR A 29 6.24 -6.31 14.39
N VAL A 30 5.83 -5.82 15.57
CA VAL A 30 5.71 -4.39 15.85
C VAL A 30 6.57 -4.04 17.05
N ASP A 31 7.33 -2.97 16.93
CA ASP A 31 8.01 -2.30 18.03
C ASP A 31 7.31 -0.94 18.28
N PRO A 32 6.36 -0.88 19.24
CA PRO A 32 5.61 0.34 19.49
C PRO A 32 6.47 1.49 20.03
N ALA A 33 7.55 1.16 20.76
CA ALA A 33 8.41 2.18 21.35
C ALA A 33 9.21 2.92 20.27
N ARG A 34 9.62 2.22 19.22
CA ARG A 34 10.30 2.80 18.07
C ARG A 34 9.34 3.22 16.95
N GLN A 35 8.06 2.91 17.08
CA GLN A 35 7.05 3.09 16.04
C GLN A 35 7.50 2.43 14.72
N ARG A 36 7.88 1.14 14.78
CA ARG A 36 8.33 0.36 13.64
C ARG A 36 7.52 -0.93 13.50
N ALA A 37 7.28 -1.33 12.26
CA ALA A 37 6.80 -2.66 11.93
C ALA A 37 7.78 -3.34 10.99
N SER A 38 8.05 -4.61 11.23
CA SER A 38 8.79 -5.47 10.32
C SER A 38 7.84 -6.52 9.74
N ALA A 39 7.65 -6.51 8.43
CA ALA A 39 6.80 -7.44 7.69
C ALA A 39 7.65 -8.31 6.77
N GLN A 40 7.45 -9.62 6.78
CA GLN A 40 8.10 -10.54 5.85
C GLN A 40 7.52 -10.41 4.44
N GLY A 41 8.28 -10.82 3.43
CA GLY A 41 8.00 -10.58 2.01
C GLY A 41 6.70 -11.17 1.47
N GLY A 42 6.15 -12.20 2.11
CA GLY A 42 4.85 -12.80 1.81
C GLY A 42 3.71 -12.32 2.69
N ALA A 43 3.94 -11.34 3.57
CA ALA A 43 2.89 -10.76 4.39
C ALA A 43 1.84 -10.05 3.52
N LEU A 44 0.59 -10.10 3.96
CA LEU A 44 -0.54 -9.37 3.39
C LEU A 44 -0.77 -8.08 4.18
N LEU A 45 -1.43 -7.10 3.56
CA LEU A 45 -1.80 -5.84 4.23
C LEU A 45 -2.65 -6.11 5.47
N GLY A 46 -3.57 -7.09 5.43
CA GLY A 46 -4.35 -7.50 6.60
C GLY A 46 -3.50 -8.05 7.75
N HIS A 47 -2.35 -8.70 7.48
CA HIS A 47 -1.41 -9.10 8.54
C HIS A 47 -0.76 -7.88 9.19
N LEU A 48 -0.38 -6.87 8.37
CA LEU A 48 0.20 -5.62 8.84
C LEU A 48 -0.81 -4.86 9.72
N ASP A 49 -2.03 -4.65 9.25
CA ASP A 49 -3.10 -3.98 9.98
C ASP A 49 -3.43 -4.70 11.29
N SER A 50 -3.55 -6.04 11.26
CA SER A 50 -3.84 -6.84 12.44
C SER A 50 -2.76 -6.76 13.52
N ALA A 51 -1.51 -6.50 13.14
CA ALA A 51 -0.41 -6.35 14.07
C ALA A 51 -0.29 -4.91 14.61
N THR A 52 -0.54 -3.89 13.78
CA THR A 52 -0.30 -2.47 14.12
C THR A 52 -1.49 -1.81 14.82
N LEU A 53 -2.72 -2.05 14.35
CA LEU A 53 -3.94 -1.42 14.90
C LEU A 53 -4.17 -1.67 16.39
N PRO A 54 -3.91 -2.88 16.95
CA PRO A 54 -4.02 -3.08 18.41
C PRO A 54 -3.08 -2.20 19.23
N GLN A 55 -2.00 -1.70 18.62
CA GLN A 55 -1.03 -0.80 19.24
C GLN A 55 -1.38 0.69 19.07
N GLY A 56 -2.51 1.01 18.42
CA GLY A 56 -2.86 2.40 18.08
C GLY A 56 -1.93 3.00 17.02
N LEU A 57 -1.34 2.17 16.17
CA LEU A 57 -0.37 2.55 15.16
C LEU A 57 -0.81 2.11 13.77
N VAL A 58 -0.47 2.91 12.75
CA VAL A 58 -0.72 2.62 11.34
C VAL A 58 0.49 2.99 10.47
N THR A 59 0.51 2.47 9.27
CA THR A 59 1.28 2.99 8.13
C THR A 59 0.37 3.04 6.90
N THR A 60 0.79 3.70 5.83
CA THR A 60 -0.02 3.72 4.60
C THR A 60 -0.13 2.32 4.01
N ALA A 61 -1.33 1.81 3.94
CA ALA A 61 -1.70 0.53 3.35
C ALA A 61 -2.82 0.71 2.32
N GLY A 62 -2.97 -0.26 1.43
CA GLY A 62 -4.05 -0.29 0.44
C GLY A 62 -5.38 -0.71 1.04
N VAL A 63 -6.44 -0.61 0.24
CA VAL A 63 -7.83 -0.85 0.69
C VAL A 63 -8.25 -2.33 0.70
N VAL A 64 -7.42 -3.23 0.18
CA VAL A 64 -7.73 -4.66 0.06
C VAL A 64 -6.79 -5.46 0.95
N SER A 65 -7.32 -6.09 2.00
CA SER A 65 -6.56 -6.76 3.06
C SER A 65 -5.70 -7.93 2.58
N HIS A 66 -6.10 -8.63 1.51
CA HIS A 66 -5.34 -9.75 0.94
C HIS A 66 -4.29 -9.33 -0.11
N THR A 67 -4.07 -8.05 -0.33
CA THR A 67 -2.95 -7.55 -1.15
C THR A 67 -1.61 -7.83 -0.46
N GLY A 68 -0.62 -8.30 -1.22
CA GLY A 68 0.72 -8.54 -0.68
C GLY A 68 1.48 -7.25 -0.37
N VAL A 69 2.05 -7.17 0.82
CA VAL A 69 2.88 -6.02 1.27
C VAL A 69 3.99 -5.74 0.27
N GLY A 70 4.70 -6.79 -0.21
CA GLY A 70 5.88 -6.62 -1.05
C GLY A 70 5.58 -5.93 -2.39
N GLY A 71 4.69 -6.51 -3.20
CA GLY A 71 4.35 -5.95 -4.52
C GLY A 71 3.68 -4.57 -4.41
N PHE A 72 2.87 -4.37 -3.37
CA PHE A 72 2.24 -3.09 -3.09
C PHE A 72 3.27 -2.00 -2.79
N THR A 73 4.18 -2.25 -1.84
CA THR A 73 5.18 -1.28 -1.41
C THR A 73 6.21 -0.98 -2.50
N LEU A 74 6.75 -2.02 -3.17
CA LEU A 74 7.76 -1.83 -4.21
C LEU A 74 7.22 -1.06 -5.42
N GLY A 75 5.90 -1.08 -5.66
CA GLY A 75 5.23 -0.30 -6.70
C GLY A 75 4.82 1.12 -6.28
N GLY A 76 5.19 1.55 -5.07
CA GLY A 76 4.81 2.86 -4.51
C GLY A 76 3.81 2.71 -3.37
N GLY A 77 2.65 2.10 -3.63
CA GLY A 77 1.61 1.80 -2.65
C GLY A 77 0.84 3.02 -2.15
N PHE A 78 -0.38 3.21 -2.62
CA PHE A 78 -1.26 4.27 -2.17
C PHE A 78 -2.52 3.73 -1.48
N GLY A 79 -3.08 4.53 -0.59
CA GLY A 79 -4.30 4.21 0.13
C GLY A 79 -4.90 5.44 0.77
N ARG A 80 -5.91 5.26 1.62
CA ARG A 80 -6.65 6.38 2.22
C ARG A 80 -5.82 7.27 3.13
N LEU A 81 -4.69 6.79 3.64
CA LEU A 81 -3.79 7.55 4.52
C LEU A 81 -2.66 8.29 3.77
N ASN A 82 -2.59 8.19 2.44
CA ASN A 82 -1.45 8.75 1.69
C ASN A 82 -1.37 10.28 1.72
N ARG A 83 -2.48 11.00 1.90
CA ARG A 83 -2.42 12.46 2.08
C ARG A 83 -1.75 12.82 3.40
N LYS A 84 -2.02 12.07 4.46
CA LYS A 84 -1.52 12.34 5.80
C LYS A 84 -0.09 11.84 6.01
N PHE A 85 0.24 10.66 5.52
CA PHE A 85 1.50 9.97 5.83
C PHE A 85 2.36 9.64 4.60
N GLY A 86 2.00 10.12 3.42
CA GLY A 86 2.69 9.75 2.18
C GLY A 86 2.32 8.36 1.69
N LEU A 87 2.99 7.91 0.64
CA LEU A 87 2.84 6.57 0.07
C LEU A 87 3.45 5.49 1.00
N ALA A 88 3.20 4.22 0.73
CA ALA A 88 3.82 3.13 1.47
C ALA A 88 5.36 3.17 1.37
N VAL A 89 5.92 3.53 0.21
CA VAL A 89 7.38 3.71 0.01
C VAL A 89 7.96 4.88 0.80
N ASP A 90 7.17 5.90 1.12
CA ASP A 90 7.64 7.03 1.95
C ASP A 90 7.77 6.63 3.41
N ASN A 91 7.05 5.59 3.80
CA ASN A 91 7.11 4.98 5.13
C ASN A 91 8.08 3.78 5.20
N LEU A 92 8.67 3.36 4.08
CA LEU A 92 9.69 2.29 4.07
C LEU A 92 11.00 2.84 4.62
N VAL A 93 11.53 2.21 5.67
CA VAL A 93 12.76 2.60 6.36
C VAL A 93 13.93 1.73 5.92
N ALA A 94 13.68 0.43 5.77
CA ALA A 94 14.68 -0.54 5.33
C ALA A 94 14.00 -1.74 4.68
N ALA A 95 14.77 -2.50 3.91
CA ALA A 95 14.34 -3.80 3.39
C ALA A 95 15.51 -4.79 3.37
N ASP A 96 15.18 -6.08 3.45
CA ASP A 96 16.12 -7.16 3.15
C ASP A 96 15.78 -7.75 1.80
N ILE A 97 16.76 -7.90 0.95
CA ILE A 97 16.62 -8.37 -0.43
C ILE A 97 17.69 -9.39 -0.78
N VAL A 98 17.34 -10.40 -1.54
CA VAL A 98 18.27 -11.29 -2.23
C VAL A 98 18.35 -10.86 -3.69
N THR A 99 19.52 -10.40 -4.12
CA THR A 99 19.79 -9.93 -5.47
C THR A 99 20.08 -11.10 -6.44
N ALA A 100 20.12 -10.83 -7.75
CA ALA A 100 20.29 -11.87 -8.78
C ALA A 100 21.62 -12.64 -8.67
N ASP A 101 22.64 -12.08 -8.04
CA ASP A 101 23.91 -12.71 -7.72
C ASP A 101 23.84 -13.66 -6.50
N GLY A 102 22.65 -13.82 -5.91
CA GLY A 102 22.40 -14.65 -4.73
C GLY A 102 22.85 -14.01 -3.41
N GLN A 103 23.26 -12.73 -3.41
CA GLN A 103 23.69 -12.05 -2.21
C GLN A 103 22.49 -11.51 -1.41
N PHE A 104 22.51 -11.77 -0.11
CA PHE A 104 21.61 -11.15 0.84
C PHE A 104 22.11 -9.76 1.20
N ARG A 105 21.25 -8.76 1.08
CA ARG A 105 21.54 -7.35 1.37
C ARG A 105 20.47 -6.75 2.26
N THR A 106 20.88 -5.99 3.25
CA THR A 106 19.99 -5.04 3.95
C THR A 106 20.20 -3.67 3.34
N VAL A 107 19.11 -3.01 2.97
CA VAL A 107 19.13 -1.71 2.29
C VAL A 107 18.34 -0.68 3.07
N SER A 108 18.85 0.53 3.15
CA SER A 108 18.24 1.69 3.82
C SER A 108 18.77 2.99 3.21
N ALA A 109 18.36 4.14 3.74
CA ALA A 109 18.91 5.43 3.32
C ALA A 109 20.44 5.55 3.59
N GLU A 110 20.95 4.81 4.60
CA GLU A 110 22.36 4.83 5.00
C GLU A 110 23.16 3.65 4.44
N GLN A 111 22.49 2.56 4.07
CA GLN A 111 23.11 1.34 3.57
C GLN A 111 22.57 0.96 2.20
N GLU A 112 23.45 0.87 1.20
CA GLU A 112 23.08 0.61 -0.20
C GLU A 112 22.02 1.60 -0.71
N PRO A 113 22.22 2.93 -0.58
CA PRO A 113 21.19 3.94 -0.80
C PRO A 113 20.61 3.93 -2.23
N ASP A 114 21.42 3.62 -3.24
CA ASP A 114 20.99 3.55 -4.63
C ASP A 114 20.01 2.38 -4.84
N LEU A 115 20.29 1.22 -4.24
CA LEU A 115 19.39 0.07 -4.30
C LEU A 115 18.12 0.34 -3.50
N PHE A 116 18.22 0.98 -2.35
CA PHE A 116 17.07 1.40 -1.55
C PHE A 116 16.17 2.38 -2.31
N TRP A 117 16.77 3.37 -2.98
CA TRP A 117 16.04 4.29 -3.85
C TRP A 117 15.32 3.54 -4.98
N ALA A 118 16.00 2.60 -5.64
CA ALA A 118 15.43 1.81 -6.73
C ALA A 118 14.24 0.95 -6.30
N LEU A 119 14.26 0.38 -5.07
CA LEU A 119 13.15 -0.39 -4.50
C LEU A 119 11.93 0.47 -4.20
N ARG A 120 12.08 1.77 -4.02
CA ARG A 120 11.00 2.69 -3.68
C ARG A 120 10.25 3.18 -4.93
N GLY A 121 9.51 2.25 -5.57
CA GLY A 121 8.71 2.49 -6.77
C GLY A 121 9.15 1.73 -8.02
N GLY A 122 10.39 1.21 -8.04
CA GLY A 122 10.91 0.46 -9.19
C GLY A 122 10.43 -0.99 -9.31
N GLY A 123 9.58 -1.44 -8.39
CA GLY A 123 8.99 -2.78 -8.42
C GLY A 123 9.97 -3.90 -8.10
N GLY A 124 9.67 -5.09 -8.58
CA GLY A 124 10.42 -6.34 -8.31
C GLY A 124 11.65 -6.57 -9.18
N ASN A 125 12.21 -5.54 -9.84
CA ASN A 125 13.28 -5.70 -10.84
C ASN A 125 14.67 -5.92 -10.24
N PHE A 126 14.84 -5.75 -8.93
CA PHE A 126 16.16 -5.71 -8.29
C PHE A 126 16.47 -6.96 -7.44
N GLY A 127 15.50 -7.85 -7.27
CA GLY A 127 15.67 -9.07 -6.49
C GLY A 127 14.41 -9.50 -5.76
N VAL A 128 14.57 -10.42 -4.81
CA VAL A 128 13.53 -10.97 -3.96
C VAL A 128 13.58 -10.28 -2.61
N ALA A 129 12.67 -9.32 -2.35
CA ALA A 129 12.57 -8.68 -1.05
C ALA A 129 11.89 -9.64 -0.05
N THR A 130 12.61 -9.97 1.02
CA THR A 130 12.20 -10.95 2.02
C THR A 130 11.68 -10.32 3.30
N ARG A 131 11.99 -9.04 3.56
CA ARG A 131 11.53 -8.27 4.71
C ARG A 131 11.43 -6.78 4.36
N PHE A 132 10.47 -6.12 4.95
CA PHE A 132 10.25 -4.67 4.88
C PHE A 132 10.15 -4.12 6.29
N GLU A 133 10.79 -2.98 6.57
CA GLU A 133 10.65 -2.25 7.82
C GLU A 133 9.98 -0.91 7.55
N PHE A 134 8.86 -0.66 8.24
CA PHE A 134 8.04 0.53 8.06
C PHE A 134 8.10 1.46 9.26
N GLN A 135 8.07 2.76 8.99
CA GLN A 135 7.67 3.77 9.96
C GLN A 135 6.17 3.62 10.22
N LEU A 136 5.81 3.64 11.51
CA LEU A 136 4.43 3.70 11.95
C LEU A 136 4.12 5.08 12.52
N HIS A 137 2.82 5.40 12.53
CA HIS A 137 2.28 6.66 13.02
C HIS A 137 1.17 6.40 14.02
N PRO A 138 1.07 7.18 15.13
CA PRO A 138 -0.08 7.12 16.02
C PRO A 138 -1.37 7.46 15.26
N PHE A 139 -2.41 6.67 15.49
CA PHE A 139 -3.68 6.84 14.80
C PHE A 139 -4.86 6.34 15.66
N ASP A 140 -5.95 7.10 15.69
CA ASP A 140 -7.20 6.63 16.28
C ASP A 140 -7.84 5.59 15.36
N ARG A 141 -8.41 4.54 15.94
CA ARG A 141 -9.12 3.49 15.18
C ARG A 141 -10.42 3.98 14.56
N ASN A 142 -11.01 5.02 15.14
CA ASN A 142 -12.29 5.53 14.70
C ASN A 142 -12.06 6.64 13.68
N VAL A 143 -12.54 6.40 12.47
CA VAL A 143 -12.58 7.39 11.40
C VAL A 143 -14.04 7.62 10.98
N LEU A 144 -14.36 8.88 10.69
CA LEU A 144 -15.61 9.19 10.03
C LEU A 144 -15.45 8.90 8.55
N SER A 145 -16.30 8.04 8.00
CA SER A 145 -16.27 7.72 6.58
C SER A 145 -17.67 7.61 5.99
N GLY A 146 -17.77 7.80 4.68
CA GLY A 146 -19.01 7.66 3.95
C GLY A 146 -18.87 7.88 2.46
N MET A 147 -20.01 7.87 1.77
CA MET A 147 -20.09 8.19 0.34
C MET A 147 -21.16 9.24 0.11
N ILE A 148 -20.83 10.23 -0.70
CA ILE A 148 -21.80 11.19 -1.24
C ILE A 148 -22.03 10.79 -2.69
N VAL A 149 -23.29 10.58 -3.08
CA VAL A 149 -23.65 9.94 -4.35
C VAL A 149 -24.53 10.89 -5.17
N TRP A 150 -24.26 10.99 -6.46
CA TRP A 150 -25.02 11.75 -7.44
C TRP A 150 -25.37 10.86 -8.65
N PRO A 151 -26.44 11.18 -9.38
CA PRO A 151 -26.72 10.59 -10.69
C PRO A 151 -25.51 10.75 -11.63
N VAL A 152 -25.24 9.75 -12.48
CA VAL A 152 -24.08 9.77 -13.39
C VAL A 152 -24.10 10.95 -14.37
N GLU A 153 -25.28 11.48 -14.69
CA GLU A 153 -25.44 12.65 -15.55
C GLU A 153 -24.76 13.90 -14.98
N GLN A 154 -24.58 13.96 -13.65
CA GLN A 154 -23.88 15.03 -12.96
C GLN A 154 -22.37 14.78 -12.85
N ALA A 155 -21.83 13.68 -13.39
CA ALA A 155 -20.44 13.29 -13.20
C ALA A 155 -19.46 14.38 -13.60
N ARG A 156 -19.71 15.09 -14.70
CA ARG A 156 -18.84 16.19 -15.15
C ARG A 156 -18.79 17.32 -14.13
N GLU A 157 -19.92 17.77 -13.66
CA GLU A 157 -20.02 18.87 -12.69
C GLU A 157 -19.35 18.50 -11.36
N VAL A 158 -19.57 17.27 -10.88
CA VAL A 158 -18.97 16.73 -9.66
C VAL A 158 -17.46 16.62 -9.80
N LEU A 159 -16.93 16.17 -10.94
CA LEU A 159 -15.49 16.05 -11.18
C LEU A 159 -14.82 17.42 -11.37
N ASP A 160 -15.47 18.36 -12.05
CA ASP A 160 -14.97 19.74 -12.19
C ASP A 160 -14.91 20.44 -10.82
N PHE A 161 -15.92 20.27 -9.98
CA PHE A 161 -15.89 20.72 -8.57
C PHE A 161 -14.74 20.08 -7.81
N TYR A 162 -14.60 18.74 -7.87
CA TYR A 162 -13.54 18.00 -7.18
C TYR A 162 -12.16 18.50 -7.58
N ALA A 163 -11.89 18.67 -8.87
CA ALA A 163 -10.59 19.11 -9.38
C ALA A 163 -10.18 20.49 -8.84
N GLY A 164 -11.13 21.41 -8.69
CA GLY A 164 -10.85 22.74 -8.13
C GLY A 164 -10.71 22.74 -6.61
N TRP A 165 -11.47 21.88 -5.93
CA TRP A 165 -11.56 21.86 -4.47
C TRP A 165 -10.45 21.00 -3.82
N TYR A 166 -10.05 19.89 -4.48
CA TYR A 166 -9.13 18.90 -3.92
C TYR A 166 -7.77 19.45 -3.50
N THR A 167 -7.25 20.44 -4.22
CA THR A 167 -5.93 21.03 -3.96
C THR A 167 -5.86 21.82 -2.64
N GLY A 168 -7.00 22.28 -2.13
CA GLY A 168 -7.09 23.04 -0.87
C GLY A 168 -7.51 22.21 0.34
N LEU A 169 -7.66 20.89 0.19
CA LEU A 169 -8.08 20.00 1.28
C LEU A 169 -6.99 19.85 2.34
N SER A 170 -7.43 19.67 3.60
CA SER A 170 -6.57 19.19 4.68
C SER A 170 -6.02 17.80 4.36
N ASP A 171 -4.79 17.54 4.78
CA ASP A 171 -4.18 16.21 4.66
C ASP A 171 -4.86 15.14 5.57
N ASP A 172 -5.68 15.59 6.51
CA ASP A 172 -6.52 14.69 7.33
C ASP A 172 -7.76 14.18 6.59
N LEU A 173 -8.04 14.66 5.40
CA LEU A 173 -9.22 14.30 4.62
C LEU A 173 -8.82 13.58 3.33
N TYR A 174 -9.20 12.31 3.22
CA TYR A 174 -9.16 11.59 1.96
C TYR A 174 -10.50 11.73 1.24
N VAL A 175 -10.45 12.10 -0.03
CA VAL A 175 -11.63 12.10 -0.93
C VAL A 175 -11.23 11.49 -2.25
N GLY A 176 -11.99 10.47 -2.69
CA GLY A 176 -11.78 9.78 -3.96
C GLY A 176 -13.06 9.71 -4.79
N PRO A 177 -13.11 10.32 -5.99
CA PRO A 177 -14.25 10.14 -6.88
C PRO A 177 -14.23 8.72 -7.47
N VAL A 178 -15.40 8.11 -7.57
CA VAL A 178 -15.58 6.77 -8.14
C VAL A 178 -16.88 6.71 -8.94
N MET A 179 -16.86 6.07 -10.10
CA MET A 179 -18.04 5.74 -10.87
C MET A 179 -18.45 4.30 -10.56
N LEU A 180 -19.69 4.10 -10.17
CA LEU A 180 -20.22 2.82 -9.75
C LEU A 180 -21.49 2.48 -10.53
N THR A 181 -21.72 1.18 -10.75
CA THR A 181 -23.02 0.65 -11.15
C THR A 181 -23.64 -0.03 -9.95
N MET A 182 -24.80 0.46 -9.55
CA MET A 182 -25.58 -0.07 -8.43
C MET A 182 -26.19 -1.44 -8.79
N PRO A 183 -26.60 -2.26 -7.81
CA PRO A 183 -27.19 -3.59 -8.08
C PRO A 183 -28.44 -3.56 -8.95
N ASP A 184 -29.17 -2.45 -8.97
CA ASP A 184 -30.35 -2.24 -9.82
C ASP A 184 -30.02 -1.80 -11.26
N GLY A 185 -28.70 -1.69 -11.59
CA GLY A 185 -28.22 -1.24 -12.89
C GLY A 185 -28.06 0.28 -13.03
N THR A 186 -28.41 1.06 -12.00
CA THR A 186 -28.25 2.53 -12.02
C THR A 186 -26.76 2.89 -11.95
N SER A 187 -26.31 3.75 -12.87
CA SER A 187 -24.93 4.30 -12.81
C SER A 187 -24.90 5.59 -12.00
N VAL A 188 -23.90 5.72 -11.16
CA VAL A 188 -23.71 6.88 -10.27
C VAL A 188 -22.27 7.34 -10.28
N ILE A 189 -22.07 8.62 -9.97
CA ILE A 189 -20.80 9.18 -9.54
C ILE A 189 -20.85 9.36 -8.03
N ALA A 190 -19.81 8.91 -7.31
CA ALA A 190 -19.74 9.05 -5.87
C ALA A 190 -18.39 9.63 -5.45
N MET A 191 -18.36 10.30 -4.31
CA MET A 191 -17.13 10.64 -3.59
C MET A 191 -17.05 9.80 -2.32
N GLU A 192 -16.04 8.94 -2.25
CA GLU A 192 -15.67 8.30 -0.99
C GLU A 192 -14.94 9.34 -0.13
N VAL A 193 -15.35 9.46 1.12
CA VAL A 193 -14.79 10.41 2.09
C VAL A 193 -14.34 9.62 3.33
N VAL A 194 -13.11 9.85 3.76
CA VAL A 194 -12.52 9.24 4.97
C VAL A 194 -11.70 10.27 5.74
#